data_df5eb9147777ac8b484cd49875e7a6c7
#
_entry.id   df5eb9147777ac8b484cd49875e7a6c7
#
_cell.length_a   1.000
_cell.length_b   1.000
_cell.length_c   1.000
_cell.angle_alpha   90.00
_cell.angle_beta   90.00
_cell.angle_gamma   90.00
#
_symmetry.space_group_name_H-M   'P 1'
#
loop_
_entity.id
_entity.type
_entity.pdbx_description
1 polymer ?
#
loop_
_entity_poly.entity_id
_entity_poly.type
_entity_poly.pdbx_seq_one_letter_code
_entity_poly.pdbx_strand_id
1 'polypeptide(L)'
;MQIVLGSSNPHKVKEINEIINSHPLLEERDGVRCQDKTRAIEFILPPEKFDPDETGETFEENALIKAQEAWKHSHTWSLADDSGLCIDALDGKPGIYSARYEETPQKRIDRVLKELEGIENRNAHFTCHMTLIAPDGNIALSCEGRCDGSIVKEQRGTNGFGYDPIFLVKGDTRTMAELSEDEKNKVSHRSKALAQIIKYVNSL
;
A
#
# COMPACT_ATOMS: atom_id res chain seq x y z
N MET A 1 -17.18 -1.82 -12.33
CA MET A 1 -15.92 -1.89 -13.11
C MET A 1 -15.04 -2.94 -12.44
N GLN A 2 -14.51 -3.90 -13.19
CA GLN A 2 -13.60 -4.91 -12.65
C GLN A 2 -12.16 -4.46 -12.84
N ILE A 3 -11.35 -4.61 -11.81
CA ILE A 3 -9.92 -4.29 -11.80
C ILE A 3 -9.18 -5.51 -11.26
N VAL A 4 -8.23 -6.05 -12.02
CA VAL A 4 -7.36 -7.14 -11.55
C VAL A 4 -6.28 -6.56 -10.65
N LEU A 5 -6.16 -7.10 -9.44
CA LEU A 5 -5.19 -6.66 -8.44
C LEU A 5 -3.90 -7.47 -8.56
N GLY A 6 -2.84 -6.88 -9.07
CA GLY A 6 -1.52 -7.50 -9.23
C GLY A 6 -0.78 -7.65 -7.89
N SER A 7 -1.30 -8.48 -7.01
CA SER A 7 -0.69 -8.79 -5.71
C SER A 7 -1.04 -10.21 -5.26
N SER A 8 -0.03 -10.94 -4.83
CA SER A 8 -0.17 -12.24 -4.13
C SER A 8 -0.14 -12.11 -2.61
N ASN A 9 0.09 -10.90 -2.08
CA ASN A 9 0.16 -10.65 -0.63
C ASN A 9 -1.24 -10.53 -0.02
N PRO A 10 -1.69 -11.50 0.81
CA PRO A 10 -3.05 -11.51 1.35
C PRO A 10 -3.34 -10.33 2.28
N HIS A 11 -2.33 -9.79 2.98
CA HIS A 11 -2.50 -8.62 3.84
C HIS A 11 -2.78 -7.35 3.04
N LYS A 12 -2.08 -7.15 1.90
CA LYS A 12 -2.32 -6.03 1.00
C LYS A 12 -3.71 -6.11 0.37
N VAL A 13 -4.08 -7.30 -0.10
CA VAL A 13 -5.40 -7.55 -0.70
C VAL A 13 -6.52 -7.25 0.29
N LYS A 14 -6.38 -7.73 1.54
CA LYS A 14 -7.35 -7.46 2.61
C LYS A 14 -7.47 -5.96 2.86
N GLU A 15 -6.35 -5.27 3.07
CA GLU A 15 -6.31 -3.83 3.36
C GLU A 15 -6.92 -3.00 2.21
N ILE A 16 -6.63 -3.32 0.95
CA ILE A 16 -7.22 -2.65 -0.21
C ILE A 16 -8.75 -2.81 -0.22
N ASN A 17 -9.25 -4.02 0.00
CA ASN A 17 -10.69 -4.27 0.05
C ASN A 17 -11.38 -3.53 1.20
N GLU A 18 -10.75 -3.44 2.37
CA GLU A 18 -11.28 -2.70 3.52
C GLU A 18 -11.33 -1.19 3.26
N ILE A 19 -10.25 -0.63 2.69
CA ILE A 19 -10.21 0.79 2.32
C ILE A 19 -11.34 1.12 1.34
N ILE A 20 -11.58 0.28 0.34
CA ILE A 20 -12.62 0.51 -0.64
C ILE A 20 -14.00 0.46 0.00
N ASN A 21 -14.25 -0.56 0.82
CA ASN A 21 -15.55 -0.73 1.47
C ASN A 21 -15.89 0.40 2.47
N SER A 22 -14.86 1.07 3.02
CA SER A 22 -15.00 2.17 3.97
C SER A 22 -14.81 3.57 3.35
N HIS A 23 -14.55 3.67 2.03
CA HIS A 23 -14.18 4.95 1.44
C HIS A 23 -15.39 5.85 1.17
N PRO A 24 -15.43 7.12 1.69
CA PRO A 24 -16.59 8.02 1.59
C PRO A 24 -17.01 8.39 0.17
N LEU A 25 -16.12 8.27 -0.82
CA LEU A 25 -16.44 8.53 -2.24
C LEU A 25 -17.26 7.39 -2.88
N LEU A 26 -17.45 6.29 -2.17
CA LEU A 26 -18.33 5.18 -2.56
C LEU A 26 -19.64 5.21 -1.76
N GLU A 27 -19.72 6.04 -0.70
CA GLU A 27 -20.94 6.34 0.04
C GLU A 27 -21.64 7.56 -0.57
N GLU A 28 -22.97 7.55 -0.53
CA GLU A 28 -23.89 8.52 -1.15
C GLU A 28 -23.47 9.99 -0.92
N ARG A 29 -23.38 10.77 -2.00
CA ARG A 29 -23.41 12.23 -1.90
C ARG A 29 -24.83 12.70 -1.57
N ASP A 30 -24.97 13.35 -0.41
CA ASP A 30 -26.07 14.26 -0.02
C ASP A 30 -27.45 13.92 -0.57
N GLY A 31 -28.17 12.98 0.05
CA GLY A 31 -29.66 12.92 0.04
C GLY A 31 -30.38 12.85 -1.32
N VAL A 32 -29.67 12.88 -2.42
CA VAL A 32 -30.17 12.69 -3.77
C VAL A 32 -29.88 11.24 -4.18
N ARG A 33 -30.90 10.41 -4.19
CA ARG A 33 -30.87 9.12 -4.87
C ARG A 33 -30.53 9.37 -6.34
N CYS A 34 -29.25 9.44 -6.67
CA CYS A 34 -28.81 9.27 -8.03
C CYS A 34 -29.15 7.83 -8.41
N GLN A 35 -30.15 7.68 -9.30
CA GLN A 35 -30.48 6.40 -9.94
C GLN A 35 -29.41 5.96 -10.95
N ASP A 36 -28.29 6.68 -11.04
CA ASP A 36 -27.11 6.26 -11.78
C ASP A 36 -26.28 5.36 -10.88
N LYS A 37 -26.22 4.09 -11.26
CA LYS A 37 -25.38 3.04 -10.70
C LYS A 37 -23.95 3.59 -10.61
N THR A 38 -23.54 4.06 -9.42
CA THR A 38 -22.14 4.18 -9.09
C THR A 38 -21.49 2.87 -9.50
N ARG A 39 -20.54 2.93 -10.44
CA ARG A 39 -19.85 1.73 -10.94
C ARG A 39 -19.14 1.12 -9.75
N ALA A 40 -19.73 0.08 -9.16
CA ALA A 40 -19.06 -0.68 -8.10
C ALA A 40 -17.70 -1.12 -8.63
N ILE A 41 -16.64 -0.71 -7.96
CA ILE A 41 -15.29 -1.18 -8.26
C ILE A 41 -15.18 -2.55 -7.61
N GLU A 42 -14.94 -3.56 -8.41
CA GLU A 42 -14.72 -4.93 -7.97
C GLU A 42 -13.26 -5.29 -8.23
N PHE A 43 -12.52 -5.63 -7.16
CA PHE A 43 -11.16 -6.12 -7.30
C PHE A 43 -11.17 -7.64 -7.42
N ILE A 44 -10.53 -8.11 -8.49
CA ILE A 44 -10.37 -9.53 -8.79
C ILE A 44 -8.90 -9.89 -8.52
N LEU A 45 -8.67 -11.03 -7.88
CA LEU A 45 -7.32 -11.54 -7.71
C LEU A 45 -6.75 -12.04 -9.05
N PRO A 46 -5.42 -11.93 -9.24
CA PRO A 46 -4.76 -12.54 -10.38
C PRO A 46 -4.87 -14.06 -10.32
N PRO A 47 -4.63 -14.76 -11.45
CA PRO A 47 -4.61 -16.21 -11.47
C PRO A 47 -3.60 -16.77 -10.46
N GLU A 48 -3.80 -18.05 -10.06
CA GLU A 48 -2.87 -18.76 -9.17
C GLU A 48 -1.43 -18.66 -9.68
N LYS A 49 -0.47 -18.43 -8.76
CA LYS A 49 0.96 -18.23 -9.01
C LYS A 49 1.36 -16.88 -9.63
N PHE A 50 0.63 -15.83 -9.31
CA PHE A 50 1.08 -14.48 -9.64
C PHE A 50 2.28 -14.10 -8.74
N ASP A 51 3.48 -14.15 -9.31
CA ASP A 51 4.73 -13.82 -8.61
C ASP A 51 5.74 -13.27 -9.63
N PRO A 52 5.50 -12.06 -10.19
CA PRO A 52 6.42 -11.45 -11.14
C PRO A 52 7.72 -11.04 -10.45
N ASP A 53 8.84 -11.22 -11.17
CA ASP A 53 10.16 -10.78 -10.72
C ASP A 53 10.19 -9.25 -10.57
N GLU A 54 10.36 -8.77 -9.36
CA GLU A 54 10.53 -7.35 -9.03
C GLU A 54 11.99 -6.92 -9.29
N THR A 55 12.29 -6.58 -10.55
CA THR A 55 13.63 -6.18 -11.01
C THR A 55 13.85 -4.67 -11.03
N GLY A 56 12.84 -3.89 -10.66
CA GLY A 56 12.93 -2.43 -10.60
C GLY A 56 13.80 -1.94 -9.45
N GLU A 57 14.36 -0.76 -9.63
CA GLU A 57 15.18 -0.07 -8.63
C GLU A 57 14.37 0.91 -7.77
N THR A 58 13.10 1.12 -8.12
CA THR A 58 12.16 2.01 -7.43
C THR A 58 10.83 1.31 -7.16
N PHE A 59 10.05 1.85 -6.20
CA PHE A 59 8.67 1.40 -5.97
C PHE A 59 7.79 1.58 -7.21
N GLU A 60 8.00 2.66 -7.97
CA GLU A 60 7.27 2.93 -9.21
C GLU A 60 7.51 1.85 -10.25
N GLU A 61 8.78 1.51 -10.51
CA GLU A 61 9.15 0.48 -11.47
C GLU A 61 8.59 -0.89 -11.08
N ASN A 62 8.69 -1.28 -9.81
CA ASN A 62 8.14 -2.54 -9.33
C ASN A 62 6.61 -2.58 -9.40
N ALA A 63 5.92 -1.49 -9.06
CA ALA A 63 4.47 -1.38 -9.23
C ALA A 63 4.07 -1.52 -10.69
N LEU A 64 4.81 -0.89 -11.61
CA LEU A 64 4.57 -0.98 -13.04
C LEU A 64 4.76 -2.42 -13.57
N ILE A 65 5.85 -3.09 -13.20
CA ILE A 65 6.12 -4.48 -13.58
C ILE A 65 4.95 -5.37 -13.18
N LYS A 66 4.50 -5.26 -11.93
CA LYS A 66 3.38 -6.05 -11.42
C LYS A 66 2.06 -5.73 -12.12
N ALA A 67 1.78 -4.45 -12.36
CA ALA A 67 0.55 -4.04 -13.05
C ALA A 67 0.52 -4.51 -14.51
N GLN A 68 1.65 -4.45 -15.21
CA GLN A 68 1.80 -4.96 -16.57
C GLN A 68 1.62 -6.48 -16.63
N GLU A 69 2.18 -7.21 -15.68
CA GLU A 69 2.02 -8.66 -15.64
C GLU A 69 0.56 -9.06 -15.39
N ALA A 70 -0.12 -8.37 -14.46
CA ALA A 70 -1.55 -8.57 -14.22
C ALA A 70 -2.39 -8.26 -15.48
N TRP A 71 -2.05 -7.21 -16.21
CA TRP A 71 -2.70 -6.85 -17.46
C TRP A 71 -2.49 -7.89 -18.58
N LYS A 72 -1.28 -8.42 -18.74
CA LYS A 72 -0.99 -9.47 -19.74
C LYS A 72 -1.88 -10.71 -19.56
N HIS A 73 -2.22 -11.03 -18.32
CA HIS A 73 -3.11 -12.17 -18.02
C HIS A 73 -4.59 -11.88 -18.22
N SER A 74 -5.01 -10.62 -18.06
CA SER A 74 -6.43 -10.26 -17.98
C SER A 74 -6.95 -9.45 -19.18
N HIS A 75 -6.06 -8.67 -19.81
CA HIS A 75 -6.39 -7.67 -20.84
C HIS A 75 -7.52 -6.72 -20.41
N THR A 76 -7.61 -6.43 -19.11
CA THR A 76 -8.57 -5.50 -18.52
C THR A 76 -7.85 -4.52 -17.59
N TRP A 77 -8.62 -3.66 -16.89
CA TRP A 77 -8.05 -2.79 -15.88
C TRP A 77 -7.21 -3.59 -14.87
N SER A 78 -5.98 -3.19 -14.65
CA SER A 78 -5.06 -3.88 -13.75
C SER A 78 -4.36 -2.88 -12.85
N LEU A 79 -4.39 -3.12 -11.55
CA LEU A 79 -3.79 -2.29 -10.51
C LEU A 79 -2.75 -3.10 -9.75
N ALA A 80 -1.56 -2.55 -9.55
CA ALA A 80 -0.60 -3.12 -8.61
C ALA A 80 0.03 -2.03 -7.75
N ASP A 81 0.50 -2.44 -6.57
CA ASP A 81 1.27 -1.59 -5.67
C ASP A 81 2.65 -2.17 -5.40
N ASP A 82 3.63 -1.29 -5.23
CA ASP A 82 4.83 -1.60 -4.49
C ASP A 82 4.99 -0.64 -3.32
N SER A 83 5.46 -1.15 -2.16
CA SER A 83 5.45 -0.37 -0.93
C SER A 83 6.47 -0.88 0.06
N GLY A 84 6.99 0.04 0.86
CA GLY A 84 7.97 -0.28 1.87
C GLY A 84 8.19 0.82 2.89
N LEU A 85 9.01 0.49 3.88
CA LEU A 85 9.50 1.39 4.92
C LEU A 85 10.81 2.02 4.45
N CYS A 86 10.91 3.34 4.53
CA CYS A 86 12.13 4.10 4.28
C CYS A 86 12.54 4.81 5.55
N ILE A 87 13.80 4.64 5.99
CA ILE A 87 14.35 5.20 7.23
C ILE A 87 15.48 6.15 6.87
N ASP A 88 15.37 7.42 7.28
CA ASP A 88 16.31 8.47 6.88
C ASP A 88 17.76 8.15 7.29
N ALA A 89 17.94 7.67 8.53
CA ALA A 89 19.27 7.33 9.05
C ALA A 89 19.92 6.09 8.41
N LEU A 90 19.15 5.33 7.63
CA LEU A 90 19.62 4.15 6.90
C LEU A 90 19.63 4.37 5.39
N ASP A 91 19.74 5.63 4.94
CA ASP A 91 19.73 6.01 3.52
C ASP A 91 18.52 5.42 2.75
N GLY A 92 17.36 5.46 3.39
CA GLY A 92 16.10 4.97 2.82
C GLY A 92 15.88 3.45 2.93
N LYS A 93 16.81 2.70 3.53
CA LYS A 93 16.61 1.26 3.75
C LYS A 93 15.54 1.03 4.84
N PRO A 94 14.82 -0.12 4.78
CA PRO A 94 14.89 -1.21 3.81
C PRO A 94 14.37 -0.87 2.40
N GLY A 95 13.53 0.17 2.21
CA GLY A 95 13.04 0.60 0.90
C GLY A 95 12.31 -0.51 0.15
N ILE A 96 12.63 -0.70 -1.14
CA ILE A 96 12.06 -1.75 -2.00
C ILE A 96 12.35 -3.18 -1.50
N TYR A 97 13.31 -3.33 -0.58
CA TYR A 97 13.65 -4.61 0.04
C TYR A 97 12.86 -4.90 1.32
N SER A 98 11.84 -4.08 1.66
CA SER A 98 11.08 -4.19 2.92
C SER A 98 10.54 -5.60 3.19
N ALA A 99 10.01 -6.27 2.17
CA ALA A 99 9.45 -7.61 2.31
C ALA A 99 10.51 -8.72 2.43
N ARG A 100 11.73 -8.48 1.94
CA ARG A 100 12.85 -9.42 1.85
C ARG A 100 14.09 -9.00 2.64
N TYR A 101 13.95 -8.01 3.54
CA TYR A 101 15.05 -7.51 4.36
C TYR A 101 15.61 -8.55 5.34
N GLU A 102 14.76 -9.48 5.77
CA GLU A 102 15.06 -10.70 6.49
C GLU A 102 13.99 -11.78 6.20
N GLU A 103 14.26 -13.01 6.59
CA GLU A 103 13.41 -14.18 6.30
C GLU A 103 12.01 -14.09 6.91
N THR A 104 11.90 -13.58 8.14
CA THR A 104 10.62 -13.49 8.87
C THR A 104 10.28 -12.06 9.24
N PRO A 105 8.98 -11.73 9.40
CA PRO A 105 8.57 -10.40 9.85
C PRO A 105 9.25 -9.96 11.15
N GLN A 106 9.37 -10.86 12.13
CA GLN A 106 10.04 -10.55 13.39
C GLN A 106 11.53 -10.25 13.19
N LYS A 107 12.25 -11.05 12.44
CA LYS A 107 13.67 -10.79 12.13
C LYS A 107 13.87 -9.45 11.40
N ARG A 108 12.94 -9.04 10.54
CA ARG A 108 12.98 -7.73 9.86
C ARG A 108 12.91 -6.59 10.87
N ILE A 109 11.98 -6.68 11.84
CA ILE A 109 11.84 -5.70 12.91
C ILE A 109 13.11 -5.66 13.78
N ASP A 110 13.58 -6.81 14.22
CA ASP A 110 14.77 -6.94 15.07
C ASP A 110 16.00 -6.32 14.40
N ARG A 111 16.17 -6.56 13.11
CA ARG A 111 17.23 -5.97 12.30
C ARG A 111 17.17 -4.45 12.26
N VAL A 112 16.00 -3.89 11.95
CA VAL A 112 15.81 -2.44 11.92
C VAL A 112 16.10 -1.81 13.28
N LEU A 113 15.59 -2.40 14.36
CA LEU A 113 15.83 -1.90 15.72
C LEU A 113 17.32 -1.95 16.07
N LYS A 114 18.02 -3.04 15.70
CA LYS A 114 19.46 -3.20 15.91
C LYS A 114 20.27 -2.18 15.08
N GLU A 115 19.96 -1.98 13.82
CA GLU A 115 20.65 -1.01 12.95
C GLU A 115 20.46 0.44 13.43
N LEU A 116 19.41 0.71 14.20
CA LEU A 116 19.11 2.01 14.80
C LEU A 116 19.57 2.14 16.27
N GLU A 117 20.34 1.20 16.80
CA GLU A 117 20.93 1.30 18.14
C GLU A 117 21.91 2.50 18.22
N GLY A 118 21.71 3.37 19.22
CA GLY A 118 22.53 4.57 19.40
C GLY A 118 22.26 5.70 18.40
N ILE A 119 21.34 5.54 17.45
CA ILE A 119 20.97 6.56 16.46
C ILE A 119 19.78 7.36 16.97
N GLU A 120 19.96 8.71 17.03
CA GLU A 120 18.92 9.63 17.48
C GLU A 120 17.90 9.96 16.37
N ASN A 121 18.38 10.14 15.12
CA ASN A 121 17.47 10.34 13.99
C ASN A 121 16.75 9.06 13.65
N ARG A 122 15.50 8.98 14.02
CA ARG A 122 14.64 7.81 13.78
C ARG A 122 13.52 8.12 12.80
N ASN A 123 13.60 9.26 12.08
CA ASN A 123 12.61 9.62 11.09
C ASN A 123 12.49 8.55 10.02
N ALA A 124 11.27 8.25 9.66
CA ALA A 124 10.95 7.24 8.68
C ALA A 124 9.62 7.57 7.99
N HIS A 125 9.39 6.93 6.87
CA HIS A 125 8.09 6.98 6.21
C HIS A 125 7.78 5.65 5.54
N PHE A 126 6.50 5.33 5.44
CA PHE A 126 6.02 4.34 4.50
C PHE A 126 5.70 5.01 3.17
N THR A 127 6.09 4.37 2.09
CA THR A 127 5.70 4.73 0.71
C THR A 127 4.91 3.59 0.09
N CYS A 128 3.87 3.93 -0.66
CA CYS A 128 3.15 3.02 -1.54
C CYS A 128 3.03 3.68 -2.92
N HIS A 129 3.61 3.08 -3.92
CA HIS A 129 3.40 3.46 -5.31
C HIS A 129 2.37 2.54 -5.95
N MET A 130 1.38 3.11 -6.63
CA MET A 130 0.34 2.36 -7.34
C MET A 130 0.35 2.71 -8.83
N THR A 131 0.26 1.68 -9.67
CA THR A 131 0.11 1.83 -11.12
C THR A 131 -1.17 1.15 -11.59
N LEU A 132 -2.02 1.93 -12.26
CA LEU A 132 -3.24 1.46 -12.93
C LEU A 132 -3.02 1.40 -14.44
N ILE A 133 -3.25 0.25 -15.03
CA ILE A 133 -3.19 0.02 -16.47
C ILE A 133 -4.60 -0.13 -17.03
N ALA A 134 -4.88 0.59 -18.12
CA ALA A 134 -6.16 0.52 -18.84
C ALA A 134 -6.24 -0.73 -19.72
N PRO A 135 -7.45 -1.10 -20.20
CA PRO A 135 -7.62 -2.28 -21.07
C PRO A 135 -6.81 -2.26 -22.37
N ASP A 136 -6.44 -1.08 -22.86
CA ASP A 136 -5.58 -0.90 -24.04
C ASP A 136 -4.07 -1.12 -23.77
N GLY A 137 -3.69 -1.40 -22.51
CA GLY A 137 -2.32 -1.63 -22.08
C GLY A 137 -1.53 -0.37 -21.72
N ASN A 138 -2.15 0.82 -21.83
CA ASN A 138 -1.50 2.06 -21.46
C ASN A 138 -1.60 2.32 -19.95
N ILE A 139 -0.61 3.01 -19.39
CA ILE A 139 -0.67 3.50 -18.01
C ILE A 139 -1.76 4.59 -17.94
N ALA A 140 -2.81 4.31 -17.19
CA ALA A 140 -3.89 5.24 -16.95
C ALA A 140 -3.59 6.22 -15.82
N LEU A 141 -2.95 5.72 -14.75
CA LEU A 141 -2.51 6.51 -13.62
C LEU A 141 -1.33 5.82 -12.92
N SER A 142 -0.33 6.60 -12.55
CA SER A 142 0.74 6.22 -11.62
C SER A 142 0.76 7.25 -10.48
N CYS A 143 0.74 6.80 -9.24
CA CYS A 143 0.61 7.70 -8.10
C CYS A 143 1.28 7.14 -6.83
N GLU A 144 1.66 8.05 -5.94
CA GLU A 144 2.27 7.72 -4.66
C GLU A 144 1.39 8.16 -3.49
N GLY A 145 1.40 7.34 -2.45
CA GLY A 145 0.91 7.70 -1.13
C GLY A 145 2.00 7.53 -0.09
N ARG A 146 2.12 8.50 0.83
CA ARG A 146 3.16 8.55 1.84
C ARG A 146 2.57 8.74 3.24
N CYS A 147 3.10 8.01 4.21
CA CYS A 147 2.81 8.17 5.63
C CYS A 147 4.11 8.45 6.39
N ASP A 148 4.27 9.68 6.87
CA ASP A 148 5.43 10.07 7.66
C ASP A 148 5.31 9.60 9.11
N GLY A 149 6.47 9.34 9.74
CA GLY A 149 6.54 8.89 11.12
C GLY A 149 7.97 8.75 11.61
N SER A 150 8.15 7.91 12.61
CA SER A 150 9.46 7.58 13.16
C SER A 150 9.47 6.16 13.71
N ILE A 151 10.66 5.57 13.86
CA ILE A 151 10.83 4.24 14.43
C ILE A 151 10.96 4.33 15.94
N VAL A 152 10.09 3.65 16.69
CA VAL A 152 10.19 3.52 18.15
C VAL A 152 11.33 2.58 18.55
N LYS A 153 11.72 2.59 19.84
CA LYS A 153 12.79 1.73 20.36
C LYS A 153 12.30 0.31 20.66
N GLU A 154 11.01 0.14 20.88
CA GLU A 154 10.38 -1.13 21.28
C GLU A 154 9.10 -1.33 20.47
N GLN A 155 8.76 -2.59 20.21
CA GLN A 155 7.52 -2.94 19.54
C GLN A 155 6.30 -2.62 20.42
N ARG A 156 5.26 -2.03 19.83
CA ARG A 156 3.98 -1.75 20.49
C ARG A 156 2.82 -2.07 19.55
N GLY A 157 1.74 -2.60 20.11
CA GLY A 157 0.56 -3.02 19.37
C GLY A 157 0.72 -4.38 18.68
N THR A 158 -0.41 -4.89 18.17
CA THR A 158 -0.47 -6.23 17.55
C THR A 158 -1.27 -6.25 16.26
N ASN A 159 -1.86 -5.11 15.86
CA ASN A 159 -2.62 -4.99 14.62
C ASN A 159 -1.69 -4.80 13.41
N GLY A 160 -2.26 -4.96 12.24
CA GLY A 160 -1.54 -4.74 10.99
C GLY A 160 -0.51 -5.83 10.66
N PHE A 161 0.56 -5.46 9.97
CA PHE A 161 1.60 -6.38 9.53
C PHE A 161 2.95 -5.66 9.29
N GLY A 162 3.98 -6.45 9.04
CA GLY A 162 5.31 -5.92 8.69
C GLY A 162 5.93 -5.10 9.79
N TYR A 163 6.22 -3.83 9.51
CA TYR A 163 6.89 -2.92 10.44
C TYR A 163 5.93 -2.06 11.28
N ASP A 164 4.62 -2.29 11.19
CA ASP A 164 3.60 -1.52 11.92
C ASP A 164 3.88 -1.43 13.44
N PRO A 165 4.38 -2.50 14.11
CA PRO A 165 4.67 -2.44 15.55
C PRO A 165 5.78 -1.48 15.98
N ILE A 166 6.64 -1.07 15.05
CA ILE A 166 7.74 -0.14 15.35
C ILE A 166 7.59 1.22 14.67
N PHE A 167 6.53 1.45 13.90
CA PHE A 167 6.30 2.70 13.19
C PHE A 167 5.33 3.60 13.92
N LEU A 168 5.84 4.66 14.56
CA LEU A 168 5.07 5.72 15.21
C LEU A 168 4.56 6.70 14.15
N VAL A 169 3.26 6.85 14.04
CA VAL A 169 2.64 7.76 13.06
C VAL A 169 2.89 9.21 13.43
N LYS A 170 3.30 10.05 12.47
CA LYS A 170 3.52 11.48 12.71
C LYS A 170 2.24 12.18 13.18
N GLY A 171 2.34 12.84 14.33
CA GLY A 171 1.19 13.53 14.94
C GLY A 171 0.30 12.65 15.83
N ASP A 172 0.64 11.37 16.00
CA ASP A 172 0.03 10.46 16.96
C ASP A 172 1.06 10.04 18.03
N THR A 173 0.60 9.44 19.10
CA THR A 173 1.43 8.83 20.16
C THR A 173 1.50 7.31 20.03
N ARG A 174 0.75 6.74 19.12
CA ARG A 174 0.58 5.31 18.87
C ARG A 174 1.39 4.86 17.66
N THR A 175 1.86 3.62 17.70
CA THR A 175 2.37 2.97 16.51
C THR A 175 1.23 2.59 15.56
N MET A 176 1.57 2.30 14.30
CA MET A 176 0.60 1.83 13.31
C MET A 176 -0.13 0.55 13.80
N ALA A 177 0.55 -0.31 14.57
CA ALA A 177 -0.03 -1.53 15.12
C ALA A 177 -0.90 -1.31 16.38
N GLU A 178 -0.92 -0.12 16.94
CA GLU A 178 -1.82 0.27 18.04
C GLU A 178 -3.11 0.91 17.53
N LEU A 179 -3.19 1.24 16.22
CA LEU A 179 -4.38 1.76 15.57
C LEU A 179 -5.36 0.62 15.25
N SER A 180 -6.65 0.93 15.25
CA SER A 180 -7.65 0.07 14.61
C SER A 180 -7.47 0.06 13.09
N GLU A 181 -8.06 -0.91 12.39
CA GLU A 181 -8.04 -0.97 10.93
C GLU A 181 -8.62 0.32 10.30
N ASP A 182 -9.75 0.82 10.83
CA ASP A 182 -10.38 2.06 10.37
C ASP A 182 -9.49 3.30 10.59
N GLU A 183 -8.80 3.39 11.73
CA GLU A 183 -7.86 4.49 12.00
C GLU A 183 -6.64 4.42 11.08
N LYS A 184 -6.07 3.22 10.90
CA LYS A 184 -4.96 2.98 9.99
C LYS A 184 -5.33 3.35 8.54
N ASN A 185 -6.53 2.95 8.09
CA ASN A 185 -7.02 3.24 6.75
C ASN A 185 -7.22 4.74 6.46
N LYS A 186 -7.30 5.60 7.49
CA LYS A 186 -7.36 7.07 7.33
C LYS A 186 -5.99 7.71 7.11
N VAL A 187 -4.91 7.08 7.57
CA VAL A 187 -3.57 7.70 7.61
C VAL A 187 -2.52 6.97 6.77
N SER A 188 -2.78 5.72 6.39
CA SER A 188 -1.78 4.86 5.76
C SER A 188 -1.33 5.36 4.39
N HIS A 189 -0.11 4.99 3.99
CA HIS A 189 0.45 5.24 2.68
C HIS A 189 -0.41 4.61 1.57
N ARG A 190 -0.91 3.37 1.80
CA ARG A 190 -1.73 2.64 0.84
C ARG A 190 -3.09 3.30 0.63
N SER A 191 -3.75 3.76 1.69
CA SER A 191 -5.02 4.46 1.57
C SER A 191 -4.90 5.77 0.80
N LYS A 192 -3.80 6.51 1.00
CA LYS A 192 -3.54 7.76 0.26
C LYS A 192 -3.29 7.54 -1.23
N ALA A 193 -2.57 6.46 -1.59
CA ALA A 193 -2.39 6.10 -3.00
C ALA A 193 -3.71 5.63 -3.61
N LEU A 194 -4.43 4.72 -2.92
CA LEU A 194 -5.68 4.16 -3.41
C LEU A 194 -6.79 5.22 -3.58
N ALA A 195 -6.84 6.23 -2.72
CA ALA A 195 -7.77 7.35 -2.86
C ALA A 195 -7.59 8.11 -4.19
N GLN A 196 -6.36 8.23 -4.68
CA GLN A 196 -6.08 8.84 -5.99
C GLN A 196 -6.58 7.94 -7.13
N ILE A 197 -6.38 6.63 -7.03
CA ILE A 197 -6.92 5.64 -7.99
C ILE A 197 -8.46 5.71 -8.04
N ILE A 198 -9.12 5.68 -6.87
CA ILE A 198 -10.58 5.75 -6.77
C ILE A 198 -11.11 7.05 -7.39
N LYS A 199 -10.47 8.18 -7.08
CA LYS A 199 -10.84 9.49 -7.65
C LYS A 199 -10.74 9.48 -9.18
N TYR A 200 -9.67 8.92 -9.73
CA TYR A 200 -9.47 8.81 -11.17
C TYR A 200 -10.54 7.92 -11.81
N VAL A 201 -10.74 6.71 -11.27
CA VAL A 201 -11.75 5.77 -11.80
C VAL A 201 -13.17 6.34 -11.77
N ASN A 202 -13.52 7.13 -10.74
CA ASN A 202 -14.82 7.80 -10.65
C ASN A 202 -14.97 8.99 -11.62
N SER A 203 -13.89 9.43 -12.26
CA SER A 203 -13.90 10.49 -13.27
C SER A 203 -14.06 9.99 -14.71
N LEU A 204 -13.96 8.66 -14.91
CA LEU A 204 -14.17 7.99 -16.20
C LEU A 204 -15.66 7.83 -16.54
#